data_4093a87083cab2cf291aee8eae00ad3e
#
_entry.id   4093a87083cab2cf291aee8eae00ad3e
#
_cell.length_a   1.000
_cell.length_b   1.000
_cell.length_c   1.000
_cell.angle_alpha   90.00
_cell.angle_beta   90.00
_cell.angle_gamma   90.00
#
_symmetry.space_group_name_H-M   'P 1'
#
loop_
_entity.id
_entity.type
_entity.pdbx_description
1 polymer ?
#
loop_
_entity_poly.entity_id
_entity_poly.type
_entity_poly.pdbx_seq_one_letter_code
_entity_poly.pdbx_strand_id
1 'polypeptide(L)'
;MDYYGAPTNTRIVKGVSLNGHTEFTDFGSYADVYNMSTYDEPVIKDNSVYWKLSDTSKQRFYYECIPTDKVNIQMPWNFDVSYKLNGVSVKAEDCAGANGLVEITIHAVPNSYASDYYKNNMMLVCGTGIDMSKALSIDAPGAQIQSVGTYKLVVFMGMPGEESTFTVRIGSNNLRTWVCSCL
;
A
#
# COMPACT_ATOMS: atom_id res chain seq x y z
N MET A 1 -4.80 3.65 2.54
CA MET A 1 -5.30 5.04 2.39
C MET A 1 -6.80 5.06 2.56
N ASP A 2 -7.39 6.23 2.85
CA ASP A 2 -8.84 6.39 2.85
C ASP A 2 -9.40 6.48 1.42
N TYR A 3 -10.71 6.73 1.30
CA TYR A 3 -11.39 6.80 -0.01
C TYR A 3 -10.95 7.98 -0.88
N TYR A 4 -10.26 8.96 -0.34
CA TYR A 4 -9.83 10.17 -1.06
C TYR A 4 -8.32 10.28 -1.21
N GLY A 5 -7.56 9.24 -0.78
CA GLY A 5 -6.13 9.14 -0.96
C GLY A 5 -5.28 9.50 0.27
N ALA A 6 -5.89 9.93 1.38
CA ALA A 6 -5.12 10.24 2.59
C ALA A 6 -4.57 8.97 3.25
N PRO A 7 -3.31 8.96 3.72
CA PRO A 7 -2.71 7.82 4.42
C PRO A 7 -3.46 7.51 5.72
N THR A 8 -3.83 6.24 5.94
CA THR A 8 -4.55 5.82 7.16
C THR A 8 -3.73 4.92 8.07
N ASN A 9 -3.05 3.92 7.52
CA ASN A 9 -2.28 2.94 8.27
C ASN A 9 -0.89 2.80 7.66
N THR A 10 -0.01 3.74 7.97
CA THR A 10 1.36 3.69 7.46
C THR A 10 2.15 2.63 8.21
N ARG A 11 2.75 1.71 7.45
CA ARG A 11 3.64 0.66 7.92
C ARG A 11 4.90 0.68 7.06
N ILE A 12 6.04 0.40 7.67
CA ILE A 12 7.34 0.36 6.99
C ILE A 12 7.87 -1.06 7.12
N VAL A 13 7.95 -1.77 6.00
CA VAL A 13 8.62 -3.07 5.96
C VAL A 13 10.08 -2.87 5.56
N LYS A 14 10.98 -3.35 6.39
CA LYS A 14 12.42 -3.28 6.14
C LYS A 14 12.98 -4.67 5.85
N GLY A 15 13.84 -4.75 4.83
CA GLY A 15 14.61 -5.95 4.50
C GLY A 15 16.10 -5.70 4.73
N VAL A 16 16.71 -6.43 5.65
CA VAL A 16 18.12 -6.30 6.01
C VAL A 16 18.89 -7.48 5.48
N SER A 17 19.99 -7.24 4.75
CA SER A 17 20.94 -8.27 4.37
C SER A 17 21.86 -8.56 5.55
N LEU A 18 21.78 -9.76 6.11
CA LEU A 18 22.51 -10.12 7.34
C LEU A 18 24.02 -10.25 7.14
N ASN A 19 24.46 -10.67 5.96
CA ASN A 19 25.88 -10.82 5.62
C ASN A 19 26.69 -11.61 6.67
N GLY A 20 26.04 -12.60 7.30
CA GLY A 20 26.64 -13.43 8.35
C GLY A 20 26.57 -12.83 9.78
N HIS A 21 26.03 -11.63 9.94
CA HIS A 21 25.78 -11.04 11.25
C HIS A 21 24.56 -11.67 11.92
N THR A 22 24.68 -11.91 13.22
CA THR A 22 23.60 -12.49 14.06
C THR A 22 22.85 -11.40 14.86
N GLU A 23 23.37 -10.19 14.84
CA GLU A 23 22.77 -9.06 15.58
C GLU A 23 23.00 -7.76 14.82
N PHE A 24 22.05 -6.82 14.95
CA PHE A 24 22.17 -5.47 14.41
C PHE A 24 21.25 -4.50 15.15
N THR A 25 21.50 -3.21 14.99
CA THR A 25 20.64 -2.14 15.49
C THR A 25 20.14 -1.31 14.32
N ASP A 26 18.82 -1.12 14.26
CA ASP A 26 18.15 -0.15 13.39
C ASP A 26 17.78 1.11 14.19
N PHE A 27 17.76 2.24 13.52
CA PHE A 27 17.42 3.53 14.14
C PHE A 27 16.13 4.08 13.54
N GLY A 28 15.22 4.48 14.41
CA GLY A 28 13.93 5.07 14.06
C GLY A 28 12.99 5.09 15.26
N SER A 29 11.99 5.98 15.19
CA SER A 29 10.98 6.15 16.23
C SER A 29 9.75 5.32 15.87
N TYR A 30 9.58 4.16 16.52
CA TYR A 30 8.51 3.21 16.24
C TYR A 30 7.65 2.98 17.48
N ALA A 31 6.33 2.92 17.27
CA ALA A 31 5.37 2.53 18.29
C ALA A 31 5.41 1.01 18.52
N ASP A 32 5.55 0.25 17.42
CA ASP A 32 5.65 -1.21 17.43
C ASP A 32 6.57 -1.69 16.31
N VAL A 33 7.16 -2.89 16.52
CA VAL A 33 7.99 -3.58 15.52
C VAL A 33 7.65 -5.07 15.54
N TYR A 34 7.37 -5.63 14.36
CA TYR A 34 6.98 -7.02 14.20
C TYR A 34 8.00 -7.78 13.35
N ASN A 35 8.47 -8.92 13.85
CA ASN A 35 9.32 -9.84 13.11
C ASN A 35 8.49 -10.57 12.04
N MET A 36 8.96 -10.56 10.80
CA MET A 36 8.31 -11.25 9.66
C MET A 36 9.11 -12.47 9.18
N SER A 37 10.26 -12.75 9.78
CA SER A 37 11.21 -13.76 9.27
C SER A 37 11.45 -14.92 10.24
N THR A 38 11.50 -14.64 11.54
CA THR A 38 11.80 -15.60 12.62
C THR A 38 10.85 -15.38 13.80
N TYR A 39 11.12 -16.02 14.93
CA TYR A 39 10.37 -15.84 16.17
C TYR A 39 11.11 -14.96 17.20
N ASP A 40 12.28 -14.43 16.82
CA ASP A 40 13.04 -13.58 17.73
C ASP A 40 12.31 -12.25 17.95
N GLU A 41 12.31 -11.77 19.18
CA GLU A 41 11.68 -10.51 19.55
C GLU A 41 12.70 -9.36 19.53
N PRO A 42 12.33 -8.16 19.05
CA PRO A 42 13.18 -6.99 19.09
C PRO A 42 13.24 -6.39 20.48
N VAL A 43 14.36 -5.74 20.80
CA VAL A 43 14.46 -4.84 21.94
C VAL A 43 14.32 -3.40 21.43
N ILE A 44 13.19 -2.77 21.75
CA ILE A 44 12.91 -1.37 21.39
C ILE A 44 13.35 -0.48 22.55
N LYS A 45 14.23 0.48 22.29
CA LYS A 45 14.70 1.44 23.29
C LYS A 45 14.89 2.80 22.61
N ASP A 46 14.19 3.81 23.12
CA ASP A 46 14.24 5.18 22.61
C ASP A 46 13.98 5.20 21.07
N ASN A 47 14.97 5.63 20.31
CA ASN A 47 14.92 5.70 18.83
C ASN A 47 15.71 4.56 18.18
N SER A 48 15.81 3.38 18.83
CA SER A 48 16.53 2.25 18.28
C SER A 48 15.79 0.93 18.48
N VAL A 49 16.01 0.01 17.56
CA VAL A 49 15.52 -1.36 17.59
C VAL A 49 16.70 -2.29 17.46
N TYR A 50 17.00 -3.02 18.52
CA TYR A 50 18.08 -4.01 18.53
C TYR A 50 17.50 -5.40 18.26
N TRP A 51 18.14 -6.09 17.35
CA TRP A 51 17.84 -7.46 16.98
C TRP A 51 19.00 -8.40 17.34
N LYS A 52 18.66 -9.52 17.96
CA LYS A 52 19.55 -10.66 18.15
C LYS A 52 18.85 -11.89 17.61
N LEU A 53 19.37 -12.45 16.52
CA LEU A 53 18.73 -13.50 15.76
C LEU A 53 19.30 -14.88 16.16
N SER A 54 18.40 -15.81 16.44
CA SER A 54 18.72 -17.21 16.74
C SER A 54 18.99 -18.04 15.48
N ASP A 55 18.33 -17.67 14.35
CA ASP A 55 18.49 -18.31 13.04
C ASP A 55 18.94 -17.29 11.99
N THR A 56 20.14 -17.49 11.46
CA THR A 56 20.77 -16.67 10.40
C THR A 56 20.92 -17.43 9.09
N SER A 57 20.27 -18.58 8.94
CA SER A 57 20.30 -19.37 7.71
C SER A 57 19.74 -18.59 6.50
N LYS A 58 18.89 -17.61 6.74
CA LYS A 58 18.36 -16.71 5.72
C LYS A 58 19.31 -15.55 5.46
N GLN A 59 19.58 -15.27 4.20
CA GLN A 59 20.44 -14.13 3.81
C GLN A 59 19.77 -12.77 4.08
N ARG A 60 18.44 -12.72 4.10
CA ARG A 60 17.64 -11.51 4.36
C ARG A 60 16.69 -11.73 5.52
N PHE A 61 16.64 -10.71 6.37
CA PHE A 61 15.73 -10.61 7.50
C PHE A 61 14.73 -9.48 7.26
N TYR A 62 13.44 -9.76 7.44
CA TYR A 62 12.35 -8.80 7.23
C TYR A 62 11.61 -8.55 8.53
N TYR A 63 11.27 -7.30 8.77
CA TYR A 63 10.44 -6.87 9.89
C TYR A 63 9.60 -5.65 9.51
N GLU A 64 8.44 -5.51 10.15
CA GLU A 64 7.51 -4.41 9.97
C GLU A 64 7.64 -3.43 11.13
N CYS A 65 7.67 -2.14 10.83
CA CYS A 65 7.69 -1.06 11.81
C CYS A 65 6.42 -0.23 11.70
N ILE A 66 5.81 0.09 12.84
CA ILE A 66 4.73 1.05 12.95
C ILE A 66 5.34 2.36 13.46
N PRO A 67 5.38 3.44 12.66
CA PRO A 67 5.94 4.70 13.09
C PRO A 67 5.17 5.32 14.25
N THR A 68 5.86 5.94 15.21
CA THR A 68 5.24 6.67 16.32
C THR A 68 4.48 7.90 15.82
N ASP A 69 5.11 8.66 14.93
CA ASP A 69 4.50 9.82 14.29
C ASP A 69 3.94 9.43 12.92
N LYS A 70 2.61 9.30 12.84
CA LYS A 70 1.91 8.94 11.60
C LYS A 70 1.52 10.16 10.77
N VAL A 71 1.56 11.36 11.37
CA VAL A 71 1.06 12.60 10.75
C VAL A 71 2.14 13.26 9.87
N ASN A 72 3.41 13.13 10.27
CA ASN A 72 4.53 13.81 9.60
C ASN A 72 5.31 12.93 8.63
N ILE A 73 4.81 11.71 8.34
CA ILE A 73 5.46 10.86 7.35
C ILE A 73 5.22 11.43 5.95
N GLN A 74 6.31 11.86 5.32
CA GLN A 74 6.28 12.33 3.94
C GLN A 74 6.38 11.12 3.00
N MET A 75 5.21 10.66 2.51
CA MET A 75 5.15 9.60 1.51
C MET A 75 5.77 10.09 0.19
N PRO A 76 6.40 9.21 -0.61
CA PRO A 76 6.98 9.59 -1.90
C PRO A 76 5.98 10.16 -2.90
N TRP A 77 4.69 9.80 -2.78
CA TRP A 77 3.59 10.32 -3.59
C TRP A 77 2.46 10.88 -2.72
N ASN A 78 1.79 11.88 -3.25
CA ASN A 78 0.47 12.31 -2.82
C ASN A 78 -0.57 11.65 -3.71
N PHE A 79 -1.71 11.29 -3.15
CA PHE A 79 -2.79 10.63 -3.86
C PHE A 79 -4.05 11.46 -3.85
N ASP A 80 -4.73 11.50 -4.99
CA ASP A 80 -6.10 11.99 -5.14
C ASP A 80 -6.95 10.89 -5.77
N VAL A 81 -8.13 10.64 -5.23
CA VAL A 81 -9.03 9.58 -5.70
C VAL A 81 -10.38 10.17 -6.07
N SER A 82 -10.81 9.94 -7.29
CA SER A 82 -12.09 10.41 -7.80
C SER A 82 -12.96 9.26 -8.27
N TYR A 83 -14.28 9.50 -8.27
CA TYR A 83 -15.30 8.51 -8.55
C TYR A 83 -16.29 8.99 -9.58
N LYS A 84 -16.72 8.07 -10.47
CA LYS A 84 -17.85 8.28 -11.36
C LYS A 84 -18.79 7.08 -11.31
N LEU A 85 -20.08 7.36 -11.36
CA LEU A 85 -21.14 6.37 -11.53
C LEU A 85 -21.83 6.63 -12.87
N ASN A 86 -21.79 5.66 -13.77
CA ASN A 86 -22.34 5.79 -15.13
C ASN A 86 -21.84 7.04 -15.87
N GLY A 87 -20.56 7.40 -15.67
CA GLY A 87 -19.90 8.56 -16.28
C GLY A 87 -20.12 9.90 -15.55
N VAL A 88 -20.96 9.95 -14.52
CA VAL A 88 -21.23 11.16 -13.73
C VAL A 88 -20.36 11.15 -12.48
N SER A 89 -19.68 12.28 -12.16
CA SER A 89 -18.88 12.41 -10.96
C SER A 89 -19.76 12.32 -9.71
N VAL A 90 -19.34 11.51 -8.75
CA VAL A 90 -20.03 11.24 -7.49
C VAL A 90 -19.02 11.21 -6.33
N LYS A 91 -19.50 11.20 -5.11
CA LYS A 91 -18.69 10.95 -3.93
C LYS A 91 -18.46 9.45 -3.74
N ALA A 92 -17.43 9.08 -2.97
CA ALA A 92 -17.13 7.70 -2.65
C ALA A 92 -18.31 6.97 -1.99
N GLU A 93 -19.02 7.67 -1.11
CA GLU A 93 -20.17 7.15 -0.37
C GLU A 93 -21.34 6.78 -1.29
N ASP A 94 -21.52 7.49 -2.39
CA ASP A 94 -22.58 7.24 -3.38
C ASP A 94 -22.33 5.98 -4.21
N CYS A 95 -21.10 5.45 -4.19
CA CYS A 95 -20.75 4.20 -4.85
C CYS A 95 -21.24 2.98 -4.07
N ALA A 96 -21.50 3.10 -2.78
CA ALA A 96 -21.97 1.99 -1.96
C ALA A 96 -23.40 1.58 -2.33
N GLY A 97 -23.59 0.32 -2.71
CA GLY A 97 -24.88 -0.18 -3.20
C GLY A 97 -25.24 0.23 -4.62
N ALA A 98 -24.33 0.90 -5.34
CA ALA A 98 -24.56 1.39 -6.69
C ALA A 98 -24.87 0.26 -7.68
N ASN A 99 -25.80 0.57 -8.59
CA ASN A 99 -26.12 -0.23 -9.75
C ASN A 99 -25.62 0.49 -11.01
N GLY A 100 -24.76 -0.15 -11.76
CA GLY A 100 -24.16 0.39 -12.98
C GLY A 100 -22.64 0.25 -13.03
N LEU A 101 -22.02 1.15 -13.76
CA LEU A 101 -20.56 1.21 -13.94
C LEU A 101 -19.97 2.24 -13.00
N VAL A 102 -19.20 1.77 -12.02
CA VAL A 102 -18.38 2.62 -11.15
C VAL A 102 -16.98 2.72 -11.73
N GLU A 103 -16.52 3.92 -11.98
CA GLU A 103 -15.15 4.24 -12.35
C GLU A 103 -14.43 4.91 -11.18
N ILE A 104 -13.27 4.38 -10.84
CA ILE A 104 -12.41 4.87 -9.76
C ILE A 104 -11.09 5.25 -10.41
N THR A 105 -10.69 6.49 -10.23
CA THR A 105 -9.41 6.99 -10.73
C THR A 105 -8.53 7.42 -9.57
N ILE A 106 -7.34 6.84 -9.48
CA ILE A 106 -6.31 7.16 -8.51
C ILE A 106 -5.24 7.94 -9.24
N HIS A 107 -5.02 9.17 -8.83
CA HIS A 107 -3.97 10.04 -9.34
C HIS A 107 -2.86 10.12 -8.29
N ALA A 108 -1.66 9.70 -8.65
CA ALA A 108 -0.47 9.67 -7.81
C ALA A 108 0.54 10.69 -8.34
N VAL A 109 0.81 11.73 -7.56
CA VAL A 109 1.74 12.80 -7.90
C VAL A 109 2.96 12.74 -6.99
N PRO A 110 4.20 12.79 -7.51
CA PRO A 110 5.39 12.82 -6.68
C PRO A 110 5.34 13.95 -5.64
N ASN A 111 5.60 13.61 -4.37
CA ASN A 111 5.55 14.54 -3.27
C ASN A 111 6.84 15.37 -3.22
N SER A 112 6.75 16.67 -3.45
CA SER A 112 7.92 17.56 -3.45
C SER A 112 8.62 17.68 -2.08
N TYR A 113 7.92 17.37 -0.99
CA TYR A 113 8.45 17.40 0.38
C TYR A 113 9.10 16.08 0.81
N ALA A 114 8.91 15.00 0.05
CA ALA A 114 9.56 13.74 0.34
C ALA A 114 11.06 13.78 -0.02
N SER A 115 11.87 12.99 0.70
CA SER A 115 13.29 12.84 0.39
C SER A 115 13.52 12.37 -1.05
N ASP A 116 14.49 12.97 -1.74
CA ASP A 116 14.87 12.59 -3.10
C ASP A 116 15.29 11.13 -3.21
N TYR A 117 15.88 10.57 -2.15
CA TYR A 117 16.22 9.16 -2.10
C TYR A 117 14.99 8.28 -2.29
N TYR A 118 13.89 8.54 -1.57
CA TYR A 118 12.66 7.75 -1.69
C TYR A 118 11.96 8.00 -3.03
N LYS A 119 11.88 9.25 -3.46
CA LYS A 119 11.25 9.59 -4.76
C LYS A 119 11.94 8.88 -5.92
N ASN A 120 13.27 8.79 -5.91
CA ASN A 120 14.05 8.29 -7.03
C ASN A 120 14.30 6.76 -6.97
N ASN A 121 14.04 6.11 -5.84
CA ASN A 121 14.38 4.70 -5.65
C ASN A 121 13.20 3.80 -5.25
N MET A 122 12.04 4.36 -4.92
CA MET A 122 10.86 3.56 -4.58
C MET A 122 9.93 3.45 -5.79
N MET A 123 9.44 2.25 -6.04
CA MET A 123 8.36 1.99 -6.98
C MET A 123 7.01 2.12 -6.26
N LEU A 124 6.04 2.67 -6.96
CA LEU A 124 4.67 2.71 -6.48
C LEU A 124 3.94 1.42 -6.87
N VAL A 125 3.32 0.76 -5.91
CA VAL A 125 2.41 -0.38 -6.16
C VAL A 125 1.05 -0.06 -5.55
N CYS A 126 0.05 0.08 -6.41
CA CYS A 126 -1.34 0.27 -6.00
C CYS A 126 -2.14 -1.02 -6.23
N GLY A 127 -2.75 -1.56 -5.18
CA GLY A 127 -3.50 -2.79 -5.27
C GLY A 127 -4.90 -2.69 -4.67
N THR A 128 -5.87 -3.37 -5.28
CA THR A 128 -7.22 -3.54 -4.73
C THR A 128 -7.75 -4.93 -4.99
N GLY A 129 -8.51 -5.47 -4.01
CA GLY A 129 -9.21 -6.74 -4.15
C GLY A 129 -10.69 -6.50 -4.45
N ILE A 130 -11.20 -7.08 -5.54
CA ILE A 130 -12.59 -6.95 -5.95
C ILE A 130 -13.28 -8.31 -5.85
N ASP A 131 -14.33 -8.39 -5.04
CA ASP A 131 -15.15 -9.59 -4.87
C ASP A 131 -16.07 -9.79 -6.09
N MET A 132 -15.76 -10.80 -6.89
CA MET A 132 -16.53 -11.13 -8.08
C MET A 132 -17.90 -11.74 -7.78
N SER A 133 -18.20 -12.08 -6.54
CA SER A 133 -19.57 -12.43 -6.15
C SER A 133 -20.51 -11.22 -6.14
N LYS A 134 -19.95 -10.00 -6.18
CA LYS A 134 -20.65 -8.70 -6.13
C LYS A 134 -20.43 -7.85 -7.38
N ALA A 135 -19.38 -8.12 -8.12
CA ALA A 135 -19.06 -7.43 -9.35
C ALA A 135 -19.41 -8.29 -10.57
N LEU A 136 -19.95 -7.69 -11.61
CA LEU A 136 -20.30 -8.33 -12.89
C LEU A 136 -19.13 -8.28 -13.88
N SER A 137 -18.36 -7.20 -13.83
CA SER A 137 -17.22 -6.99 -14.72
C SER A 137 -16.16 -6.10 -14.09
N ILE A 138 -14.93 -6.27 -14.54
CA ILE A 138 -13.79 -5.40 -14.17
C ILE A 138 -13.06 -5.05 -15.46
N ASP A 139 -12.75 -3.77 -15.61
CA ASP A 139 -11.82 -3.24 -16.60
C ASP A 139 -10.78 -2.35 -15.87
N ALA A 140 -9.51 -2.67 -16.04
CA ALA A 140 -8.41 -1.97 -15.38
C ALA A 140 -7.20 -1.90 -16.32
N PRO A 141 -7.21 -0.95 -17.28
CA PRO A 141 -6.15 -0.82 -18.27
C PRO A 141 -4.78 -0.60 -17.61
N GLY A 142 -3.78 -1.36 -18.03
CA GLY A 142 -2.42 -1.28 -17.49
C GLY A 142 -2.19 -2.02 -16.16
N ALA A 143 -3.24 -2.58 -15.55
CA ALA A 143 -3.10 -3.38 -14.35
C ALA A 143 -2.72 -4.83 -14.66
N GLN A 144 -2.03 -5.46 -13.70
CA GLN A 144 -1.98 -6.90 -13.59
C GLN A 144 -3.18 -7.39 -12.77
N ILE A 145 -3.91 -8.37 -13.30
CA ILE A 145 -5.10 -8.93 -12.64
C ILE A 145 -4.86 -10.41 -12.34
N GLN A 146 -4.95 -10.77 -11.06
CA GLN A 146 -4.80 -12.13 -10.58
C GLN A 146 -6.06 -12.60 -9.87
N SER A 147 -6.48 -13.85 -10.13
CA SER A 147 -7.60 -14.49 -9.42
C SER A 147 -7.12 -15.16 -8.15
N VAL A 148 -7.77 -14.86 -7.03
CA VAL A 148 -7.52 -15.49 -5.73
C VAL A 148 -8.88 -15.87 -5.11
N GLY A 149 -9.30 -17.10 -5.32
CA GLY A 149 -10.65 -17.54 -4.95
C GLY A 149 -11.73 -16.75 -5.70
N THR A 150 -12.66 -16.16 -4.98
CA THR A 150 -13.73 -15.30 -5.52
C THR A 150 -13.26 -13.86 -5.80
N TYR A 151 -12.04 -13.51 -5.41
CA TYR A 151 -11.49 -12.17 -5.59
C TYR A 151 -10.66 -12.04 -6.87
N LYS A 152 -10.72 -10.87 -7.47
CA LYS A 152 -9.72 -10.38 -8.43
C LYS A 152 -8.83 -9.37 -7.73
N LEU A 153 -7.55 -9.68 -7.64
CA LEU A 153 -6.53 -8.73 -7.22
C LEU A 153 -6.08 -7.93 -8.43
N VAL A 154 -6.32 -6.63 -8.40
CA VAL A 154 -5.93 -5.68 -9.45
C VAL A 154 -4.72 -4.91 -8.92
N VAL A 155 -3.60 -4.93 -9.63
CA VAL A 155 -2.34 -4.33 -9.21
C VAL A 155 -1.78 -3.44 -10.32
N PHE A 156 -1.55 -2.18 -10.00
CA PHE A 156 -0.86 -1.20 -10.84
C PHE A 156 0.54 -0.93 -10.30
N MET A 157 1.44 -0.55 -11.19
CA MET A 157 2.80 -0.13 -10.84
C MET A 157 3.09 1.24 -11.45
N GLY A 158 3.71 2.12 -10.63
CA GLY A 158 4.24 3.41 -11.05
C GLY A 158 5.76 3.44 -10.88
N MET A 159 6.43 4.15 -11.78
CA MET A 159 7.88 4.27 -11.76
C MET A 159 8.34 5.32 -10.73
N PRO A 160 9.56 5.18 -10.18
CA PRO A 160 10.11 6.15 -9.24
C PRO A 160 10.09 7.58 -9.81
N GLY A 161 9.56 8.52 -9.03
CA GLY A 161 9.53 9.94 -9.38
C GLY A 161 8.56 10.33 -10.50
N GLU A 162 7.80 9.41 -11.04
CA GLU A 162 6.84 9.69 -12.10
C GLU A 162 5.42 9.86 -11.57
N GLU A 163 4.68 10.77 -12.19
CA GLU A 163 3.24 10.91 -12.02
C GLU A 163 2.52 9.74 -12.69
N SER A 164 1.49 9.22 -12.02
CA SER A 164 0.74 8.06 -12.51
C SER A 164 -0.76 8.24 -12.30
N THR A 165 -1.54 7.74 -13.26
CA THR A 165 -3.00 7.70 -13.15
C THR A 165 -3.48 6.27 -13.38
N PHE A 166 -4.17 5.71 -12.40
CA PHE A 166 -4.69 4.36 -12.44
C PHE A 166 -6.21 4.39 -12.44
N THR A 167 -6.83 3.64 -13.34
CA THR A 167 -8.29 3.60 -13.45
C THR A 167 -8.80 2.18 -13.33
N VAL A 168 -9.78 1.96 -12.46
CA VAL A 168 -10.52 0.72 -12.33
C VAL A 168 -11.99 0.98 -12.60
N ARG A 169 -12.58 0.20 -13.50
CA ARG A 169 -14.01 0.23 -13.80
C ARG A 169 -14.65 -1.06 -13.35
N ILE A 170 -15.71 -0.96 -12.58
CA ILE A 170 -16.42 -2.09 -11.99
C ILE A 170 -17.88 -1.99 -12.35
N GLY A 171 -18.37 -2.97 -13.13
CA GLY A 171 -19.79 -3.15 -13.35
C GLY A 171 -20.40 -3.93 -12.19
N SER A 172 -21.48 -3.42 -11.59
CA SER A 172 -22.15 -4.08 -10.46
C SER A 172 -23.63 -3.76 -10.42
N ASN A 173 -24.44 -4.68 -9.87
CA ASN A 173 -25.86 -4.42 -9.55
C ASN A 173 -26.04 -3.95 -8.09
N ASN A 174 -25.01 -4.14 -7.24
CA ASN A 174 -25.02 -3.75 -5.83
C ASN A 174 -23.57 -3.75 -5.34
N LEU A 175 -22.84 -2.70 -5.67
CA LEU A 175 -21.43 -2.59 -5.29
C LEU A 175 -21.30 -2.50 -3.77
N ARG A 176 -20.67 -3.49 -3.16
CA ARG A 176 -20.27 -3.44 -1.76
C ARG A 176 -18.81 -3.03 -1.66
N THR A 177 -18.50 -2.35 -0.58
CA THR A 177 -17.20 -1.74 -0.21
C THR A 177 -15.98 -2.41 -0.83
N TRP A 178 -15.17 -1.63 -1.49
CA TRP A 178 -13.83 -2.00 -1.96
C TRP A 178 -12.77 -1.30 -1.09
N VAL A 179 -11.63 -1.94 -0.94
CA VAL A 179 -10.48 -1.39 -0.22
C VAL A 179 -9.34 -1.25 -1.21
N CYS A 180 -8.78 -0.06 -1.32
CA CYS A 180 -7.56 0.18 -2.09
C CYS A 180 -6.38 0.36 -1.15
N SER A 181 -5.26 -0.29 -1.47
CA SER A 181 -3.98 -0.11 -0.78
C SER A 181 -2.92 0.29 -1.80
N CYS A 182 -2.18 1.35 -1.51
CA CYS A 182 -0.98 1.73 -2.25
C CYS A 182 0.25 1.52 -1.35
N LEU A 183 1.28 0.91 -1.91
CA LEU A 183 2.55 0.56 -1.28
C LEU A 183 3.71 1.24 -2.03
#